data_02ebd49d49d9432e1c704eca9c2ff1cf
#
_entry.id   02ebd49d49d9432e1c704eca9c2ff1cf
#
_cell.length_a   1.000
_cell.length_b   1.000
_cell.length_c   1.000
_cell.angle_alpha   90.00
_cell.angle_beta   90.00
_cell.angle_gamma   90.00
#
_symmetry.space_group_name_H-M   'P 1'
#
loop_
_entity.id
_entity.type
_entity.pdbx_description
1 polymer ?
#
loop_
_entity_poly.entity_id
_entity_poly.type
_entity_poly.pdbx_seq_one_letter_code
_entity_poly.pdbx_strand_id
1 'polypeptide(L)'
;MSIPLTDTFLRDKDLDLAFVRPVTKPASPMTALDLNKAATAQVLDQVITLNRLGKAAGRAYAASVERISAVVQKPRLFYVPGSEMTSTTLGSPAFSLDGNVLGVFVMRSVSQKGGGIGMFNFRPQGLTTIILPAADILKAARQAPEAKTGDEKKEEPKESKEKK
;
A
#
# COMPACT_ATOMS: atom_id res chain seq x y z
N MET A 1 -16.89 -7.22 9.79
CA MET A 1 -17.72 -6.39 8.89
C MET A 1 -16.91 -6.14 7.64
N SER A 2 -17.38 -6.45 6.45
CA SER A 2 -16.68 -6.20 5.20
C SER A 2 -17.35 -5.00 4.54
N ILE A 3 -16.56 -3.98 4.22
CA ILE A 3 -17.04 -2.78 3.53
C ILE A 3 -16.91 -3.08 2.04
N PRO A 4 -17.99 -3.06 1.25
CA PRO A 4 -17.87 -3.21 -0.19
C PRO A 4 -17.07 -2.03 -0.76
N LEU A 5 -16.04 -2.36 -1.54
CA LEU A 5 -15.20 -1.37 -2.21
C LEU A 5 -15.73 -1.14 -3.61
N THR A 6 -15.76 0.10 -4.02
CA THR A 6 -16.02 0.48 -5.42
C THR A 6 -14.80 0.27 -6.27
N ASP A 7 -14.98 0.59 -7.53
CA ASP A 7 -13.92 0.63 -8.52
C ASP A 7 -12.69 1.36 -8.01
N THR A 8 -11.55 0.86 -8.43
CA THR A 8 -10.26 1.53 -8.26
C THR A 8 -10.31 2.86 -9.01
N PHE A 9 -10.29 3.98 -8.30
CA PHE A 9 -10.39 5.29 -8.91
C PHE A 9 -9.04 5.91 -9.30
N LEU A 10 -7.94 5.39 -8.75
CA LEU A 10 -6.59 5.73 -9.17
C LEU A 10 -5.69 4.49 -8.99
N ARG A 11 -4.91 4.19 -10.00
CA ARG A 11 -3.90 3.14 -9.97
C ARG A 11 -2.57 3.70 -10.41
N ASP A 12 -1.58 3.64 -9.53
CA ASP A 12 -0.19 3.99 -9.82
C ASP A 12 0.63 2.70 -9.99
N LYS A 13 0.95 2.37 -11.24
CA LYS A 13 1.70 1.15 -11.58
C LYS A 13 3.17 1.24 -11.21
N ASP A 14 3.73 2.45 -11.18
CA ASP A 14 5.14 2.67 -10.86
C ASP A 14 5.40 2.51 -9.35
N LEU A 15 4.39 2.78 -8.54
CA LEU A 15 4.45 2.63 -7.09
C LEU A 15 3.83 1.32 -6.60
N ASP A 16 3.18 0.54 -7.48
CA ASP A 16 2.38 -0.65 -7.11
C ASP A 16 1.27 -0.30 -6.11
N LEU A 17 0.62 0.84 -6.32
CA LEU A 17 -0.47 1.33 -5.48
C LEU A 17 -1.79 1.37 -6.24
N ALA A 18 -2.87 1.11 -5.49
CA ALA A 18 -4.22 1.35 -5.95
C ALA A 18 -5.01 2.07 -4.84
N PHE A 19 -5.68 3.14 -5.23
CA PHE A 19 -6.58 3.88 -4.36
C PHE A 19 -8.00 3.42 -4.62
N VAL A 20 -8.68 3.01 -3.56
CA VAL A 20 -10.05 2.50 -3.61
C VAL A 20 -10.92 3.30 -2.66
N ARG A 21 -12.19 3.38 -2.99
CA ARG A 21 -13.18 4.12 -2.21
C ARG A 21 -14.31 3.19 -1.79
N PRO A 22 -14.82 3.29 -0.56
CA PRO A 22 -16.03 2.57 -0.17
C PRO A 22 -17.23 2.98 -1.04
N VAL A 23 -18.05 2.01 -1.45
CA VAL A 23 -19.30 2.25 -2.21
C VAL A 23 -20.27 3.10 -1.40
N THR A 24 -20.36 2.80 -0.11
CA THR A 24 -21.23 3.51 0.82
C THR A 24 -20.40 4.13 1.92
N LYS A 25 -20.81 5.31 2.39
CA LYS A 25 -20.16 5.95 3.53
C LYS A 25 -20.20 5.02 4.73
N PRO A 26 -19.05 4.73 5.38
CA PRO A 26 -19.04 3.92 6.58
C PRO A 26 -19.95 4.50 7.67
N ALA A 27 -20.66 3.62 8.38
CA ALA A 27 -21.56 4.03 9.47
C ALA A 27 -20.81 4.71 10.64
N SER A 28 -19.53 4.33 10.82
CA SER A 28 -18.64 4.97 11.78
C SER A 28 -17.47 5.63 11.07
N PRO A 29 -16.99 6.80 11.52
CA PRO A 29 -15.80 7.42 10.97
C PRO A 29 -14.61 6.44 11.06
N MET A 30 -13.86 6.32 9.97
CA MET A 30 -12.59 5.59 9.98
C MET A 30 -11.48 6.54 10.41
N THR A 31 -10.66 6.10 11.36
CA THR A 31 -9.46 6.84 11.74
C THR A 31 -8.45 6.72 10.61
N ALA A 32 -8.03 7.83 10.05
CA ALA A 32 -7.01 7.87 9.00
C ALA A 32 -5.61 7.98 9.62
N LEU A 33 -4.62 7.41 8.94
CA LEU A 33 -3.21 7.66 9.26
C LEU A 33 -2.79 9.02 8.69
N ASP A 34 -2.11 9.80 9.50
CA ASP A 34 -1.60 11.12 9.07
C ASP A 34 -0.28 10.95 8.31
N LEU A 35 -0.36 10.89 6.99
CA LEU A 35 0.82 10.77 6.12
C LEU A 35 1.68 12.04 6.07
N ASN A 36 1.22 13.17 6.62
CA ASN A 36 2.04 14.39 6.70
C ASN A 36 3.10 14.28 7.80
N LYS A 37 2.89 13.41 8.78
CA LYS A 37 3.85 13.09 9.84
C LYS A 37 4.69 11.86 9.47
N ALA A 38 5.17 11.83 8.22
CA ALA A 38 5.96 10.71 7.74
C ALA A 38 7.30 10.60 8.49
N ALA A 39 7.60 9.38 8.96
CA ALA A 39 8.92 9.05 9.48
C ALA A 39 9.92 8.81 8.36
N THR A 40 11.20 8.92 8.68
CA THR A 40 12.32 8.42 7.88
C THR A 40 13.05 7.35 8.67
N ALA A 41 13.76 6.46 7.98
CA ALA A 41 14.54 5.42 8.64
C ALA A 41 15.93 5.32 8.02
N GLN A 42 16.87 4.85 8.84
CA GLN A 42 18.22 4.50 8.47
C GLN A 42 18.42 2.98 8.51
N VAL A 43 19.55 2.52 8.02
CA VAL A 43 19.91 1.09 8.14
C VAL A 43 20.02 0.72 9.61
N LEU A 44 19.47 -0.46 9.97
CA LEU A 44 19.33 -1.02 11.31
C LEU A 44 18.25 -0.38 12.19
N ASP A 45 17.58 0.68 11.76
CA ASP A 45 16.41 1.18 12.48
C ASP A 45 15.34 0.10 12.59
N GLN A 46 14.64 0.09 13.71
CA GLN A 46 13.52 -0.80 13.95
C GLN A 46 12.22 -0.16 13.45
N VAL A 47 11.39 -0.98 12.82
CA VAL A 47 10.07 -0.60 12.35
C VAL A 47 9.01 -1.57 12.87
N ILE A 48 7.86 -1.05 13.23
CA ILE A 48 6.71 -1.83 13.67
C ILE A 48 5.81 -2.08 12.46
N THR A 49 5.41 -3.33 12.29
CA THR A 49 4.45 -3.77 11.27
C THR A 49 3.18 -4.25 11.95
N LEU A 50 2.04 -3.76 11.49
CA LEU A 50 0.73 -4.22 11.94
C LEU A 50 0.04 -4.93 10.79
N ASN A 51 -0.42 -6.15 11.03
CA ASN A 51 -1.14 -6.92 10.03
C ASN A 51 -2.30 -7.71 10.64
N ARG A 52 -3.08 -8.34 9.80
CA ARG A 52 -4.17 -9.22 10.22
C ARG A 52 -3.94 -10.61 9.65
N LEU A 53 -3.89 -11.59 10.53
CA LEU A 53 -3.66 -12.98 10.16
C LEU A 53 -4.85 -13.54 9.37
N GLY A 54 -4.60 -14.61 8.63
CA GLY A 54 -5.62 -15.29 7.83
C GLY A 54 -6.70 -16.01 8.66
N LYS A 55 -7.69 -16.59 7.97
CA LYS A 55 -8.82 -17.32 8.61
C LYS A 55 -8.35 -18.42 9.55
N ALA A 56 -7.30 -19.16 9.18
CA ALA A 56 -6.74 -20.25 9.99
C ALA A 56 -6.28 -19.80 11.38
N ALA A 57 -5.88 -18.53 11.52
CA ALA A 57 -5.49 -17.91 12.79
C ALA A 57 -6.59 -16.98 13.36
N GLY A 58 -7.86 -17.26 13.06
CA GLY A 58 -8.99 -16.50 13.58
C GLY A 58 -9.02 -15.03 13.18
N ARG A 59 -8.26 -14.62 12.15
CA ARG A 59 -8.10 -13.22 11.75
C ARG A 59 -7.59 -12.32 12.89
N ALA A 60 -6.77 -12.86 13.78
CA ALA A 60 -6.18 -12.10 14.86
C ALA A 60 -5.31 -10.96 14.33
N TYR A 61 -5.24 -9.86 15.08
CA TYR A 61 -4.28 -8.81 14.83
C TYR A 61 -2.89 -9.27 15.28
N ALA A 62 -1.89 -8.95 14.49
CA ALA A 62 -0.50 -9.27 14.79
C ALA A 62 0.36 -8.02 14.62
N ALA A 63 1.39 -7.93 15.45
CA ALA A 63 2.43 -6.93 15.35
C ALA A 63 3.78 -7.62 15.33
N SER A 64 4.69 -7.11 14.51
CA SER A 64 6.08 -7.54 14.50
C SER A 64 7.01 -6.35 14.46
N VAL A 65 8.24 -6.56 14.95
CA VAL A 65 9.31 -5.57 14.84
C VAL A 65 10.33 -6.09 13.85
N GLU A 66 10.60 -5.28 12.85
CA GLU A 66 11.55 -5.58 11.79
C GLU A 66 12.69 -4.57 11.81
N ARG A 67 13.82 -4.90 11.18
CA ARG A 67 14.91 -3.96 10.98
C ARG A 67 15.00 -3.58 9.51
N ILE A 68 15.43 -2.35 9.26
CA ILE A 68 15.77 -1.91 7.90
C ILE A 68 17.15 -2.47 7.56
N SER A 69 17.25 -3.29 6.53
CA SER A 69 18.51 -3.86 6.05
C SER A 69 19.21 -2.94 5.04
N ALA A 70 18.45 -2.16 4.28
CA ALA A 70 19.01 -1.20 3.33
C ALA A 70 18.08 -0.01 3.10
N VAL A 71 18.68 1.12 2.76
CA VAL A 71 18.00 2.33 2.29
C VAL A 71 18.48 2.61 0.88
N VAL A 72 17.61 2.46 -0.09
CA VAL A 72 17.92 2.70 -1.51
C VAL A 72 17.47 4.11 -1.87
N GLN A 73 18.42 4.94 -2.32
CA GLN A 73 18.15 6.35 -2.63
C GLN A 73 17.79 6.58 -4.10
N LYS A 74 18.33 5.77 -5.00
CA LYS A 74 18.17 5.96 -6.46
C LYS A 74 17.65 4.70 -7.13
N PRO A 75 16.82 4.81 -8.14
CA PRO A 75 16.28 6.04 -8.76
C PRO A 75 15.21 6.72 -7.90
N ARG A 76 14.73 6.07 -6.86
CA ARG A 76 13.71 6.56 -5.92
C ARG A 76 13.98 5.97 -4.54
N LEU A 77 13.66 6.72 -3.49
CA LEU A 77 13.80 6.26 -2.11
C LEU A 77 12.87 5.07 -1.84
N PHE A 78 13.39 4.03 -1.23
CA PHE A 78 12.63 2.97 -0.57
C PHE A 78 13.48 2.26 0.48
N TYR A 79 12.82 1.60 1.41
CA TYR A 79 13.48 0.84 2.47
C TYR A 79 13.32 -0.66 2.22
N VAL A 80 14.37 -1.40 2.51
CA VAL A 80 14.39 -2.87 2.41
C VAL A 80 14.31 -3.45 3.81
N PRO A 81 13.26 -4.21 4.15
CA PRO A 81 13.17 -4.90 5.45
C PRO A 81 14.19 -6.01 5.54
N GLY A 82 14.62 -6.33 6.76
CA GLY A 82 15.65 -7.33 7.02
C GLY A 82 15.16 -8.78 6.94
N SER A 83 13.88 -9.01 7.11
CA SER A 83 13.27 -10.33 7.03
C SER A 83 12.39 -10.47 5.79
N GLU A 84 12.21 -11.71 5.34
CA GLU A 84 11.26 -12.03 4.28
C GLU A 84 9.84 -11.82 4.78
N MET A 85 9.11 -10.98 4.07
CA MET A 85 7.73 -10.66 4.39
C MET A 85 6.77 -11.70 3.79
N THR A 86 5.77 -12.05 4.56
CA THR A 86 4.68 -12.92 4.08
C THR A 86 3.71 -12.13 3.21
N SER A 87 2.94 -12.83 2.39
CA SER A 87 1.88 -12.21 1.58
C SER A 87 0.84 -11.43 2.40
N THR A 88 0.70 -11.77 3.69
CA THR A 88 -0.21 -11.07 4.62
C THR A 88 0.31 -9.69 5.05
N THR A 89 1.57 -9.40 4.82
CA THR A 89 2.19 -8.11 5.16
C THR A 89 2.05 -7.08 4.03
N LEU A 90 1.85 -7.53 2.79
CA LEU A 90 1.68 -6.62 1.65
C LEU A 90 0.44 -5.74 1.85
N GLY A 91 0.62 -4.44 1.59
CA GLY A 91 -0.40 -3.43 1.85
C GLY A 91 -0.51 -2.98 3.31
N SER A 92 0.24 -3.60 4.23
CA SER A 92 0.26 -3.19 5.64
C SER A 92 1.14 -1.96 5.84
N PRO A 93 0.79 -1.06 6.78
CA PRO A 93 1.62 0.08 7.13
C PRO A 93 2.83 -0.36 7.96
N ALA A 94 3.94 0.35 7.76
CA ALA A 94 5.13 0.30 8.60
C ALA A 94 5.21 1.60 9.41
N PHE A 95 5.58 1.47 10.69
CA PHE A 95 5.69 2.59 11.62
C PHE A 95 7.09 2.65 12.21
N SER A 96 7.58 3.85 12.52
CA SER A 96 8.71 4.02 13.43
C SER A 96 8.31 3.62 14.86
N LEU A 97 9.29 3.47 15.75
CA LEU A 97 9.02 3.18 17.16
C LEU A 97 8.22 4.29 17.85
N ASP A 98 8.25 5.52 17.33
CA ASP A 98 7.47 6.67 17.81
C ASP A 98 6.02 6.65 17.32
N GLY A 99 5.62 5.64 16.56
CA GLY A 99 4.27 5.49 16.00
C GLY A 99 3.98 6.36 14.76
N ASN A 100 4.98 7.03 14.18
CA ASN A 100 4.82 7.77 12.94
C ASN A 100 4.87 6.81 11.74
N VAL A 101 4.09 7.12 10.68
CA VAL A 101 4.04 6.26 9.49
C VAL A 101 5.34 6.38 8.70
N LEU A 102 6.05 5.28 8.53
CA LEU A 102 7.22 5.20 7.65
C LEU A 102 6.80 5.01 6.19
N GLY A 103 5.83 4.12 5.95
CA GLY A 103 5.36 3.78 4.62
C GLY A 103 4.45 2.57 4.59
N VAL A 104 4.33 1.93 3.42
CA VAL A 104 3.52 0.74 3.19
C VAL A 104 4.37 -0.34 2.51
N PHE A 105 4.16 -1.59 2.90
CA PHE A 105 4.81 -2.73 2.26
C PHE A 105 4.19 -2.99 0.88
N VAL A 106 5.03 -2.93 -0.14
CA VAL A 106 4.66 -3.23 -1.54
C VAL A 106 5.64 -4.24 -2.13
N MET A 107 5.25 -4.90 -3.20
CA MET A 107 6.12 -5.80 -3.95
C MET A 107 6.72 -5.05 -5.14
N ARG A 108 8.02 -5.17 -5.33
CA ARG A 108 8.70 -4.54 -6.45
C ARG A 108 9.52 -5.54 -7.23
N SER A 109 9.43 -5.46 -8.55
CA SER A 109 10.34 -6.17 -9.43
C SER A 109 11.68 -5.40 -9.48
N VAL A 110 12.75 -6.09 -9.10
CA VAL A 110 14.11 -5.57 -9.26
C VAL A 110 14.72 -6.23 -10.49
N SER A 111 14.69 -5.52 -11.62
CA SER A 111 15.31 -5.98 -12.85
C SER A 111 16.83 -5.95 -12.70
N GLN A 112 17.47 -7.12 -12.69
CA GLN A 112 18.92 -7.23 -12.75
C GLN A 112 19.41 -6.93 -14.17
N LYS A 113 19.57 -5.67 -14.53
CA LYS A 113 20.42 -5.29 -15.66
C LYS A 113 21.87 -5.14 -15.14
N GLY A 114 22.64 -6.22 -15.21
CA GLY A 114 24.05 -6.25 -14.85
C GLY A 114 24.35 -7.28 -13.78
N GLY A 115 25.12 -8.30 -14.14
CA GLY A 115 25.52 -9.43 -13.30
C GLY A 115 26.35 -9.02 -12.08
N GLY A 116 25.69 -8.52 -11.06
CA GLY A 116 26.24 -8.38 -9.72
C GLY A 116 25.70 -9.49 -8.83
N ILE A 117 26.60 -10.24 -8.20
CA ILE A 117 26.29 -11.26 -7.20
C ILE A 117 25.51 -10.56 -6.09
N GLY A 118 24.18 -10.70 -6.12
CA GLY A 118 23.28 -10.04 -5.19
C GLY A 118 23.45 -10.59 -3.78
N MET A 119 23.91 -9.73 -2.88
CA MET A 119 23.99 -9.98 -1.45
C MET A 119 22.59 -9.95 -0.79
N PHE A 120 21.56 -9.80 -1.59
CA PHE A 120 20.16 -9.84 -1.17
C PHE A 120 19.55 -11.15 -1.69
N ASN A 121 18.89 -11.90 -0.83
CA ASN A 121 18.11 -13.09 -1.20
C ASN A 121 16.90 -12.65 -2.05
N PHE A 122 17.18 -12.32 -3.32
CA PHE A 122 16.12 -12.11 -4.29
C PHE A 122 15.49 -13.46 -4.61
N ARG A 123 14.17 -13.54 -4.49
CA ARG A 123 13.45 -14.70 -4.99
C ARG A 123 13.79 -14.92 -6.47
N PRO A 124 13.77 -16.17 -6.97
CA PRO A 124 14.13 -16.51 -8.36
C PRO A 124 13.38 -15.69 -9.43
N GLN A 125 12.33 -15.00 -9.06
CA GLN A 125 11.50 -14.17 -9.95
C GLN A 125 11.84 -12.67 -9.91
N GLY A 126 12.91 -12.25 -9.21
CA GLY A 126 13.29 -10.84 -9.14
C GLY A 126 12.29 -9.93 -8.40
N LEU A 127 11.37 -10.51 -7.64
CA LEU A 127 10.42 -9.76 -6.82
C LEU A 127 10.95 -9.63 -5.39
N THR A 128 10.95 -8.42 -4.86
CA THR A 128 11.30 -8.16 -3.46
C THR A 128 10.25 -7.31 -2.78
N THR A 129 10.04 -7.55 -1.50
CA THR A 129 9.19 -6.69 -0.67
C THR A 129 10.00 -5.48 -0.22
N ILE A 130 9.44 -4.31 -0.40
CA ILE A 130 10.02 -3.04 0.05
C ILE A 130 9.00 -2.26 0.87
N ILE A 131 9.47 -1.26 1.60
CA ILE A 131 8.60 -0.26 2.21
C ILE A 131 8.66 0.98 1.33
N LEU A 132 7.53 1.30 0.72
CA LEU A 132 7.35 2.54 -0.05
C LEU A 132 7.14 3.70 0.93
N PRO A 133 7.93 4.79 0.87
CA PRO A 133 7.82 5.89 1.82
C PRO A 133 6.44 6.55 1.86
N ALA A 134 5.98 6.93 3.04
CA ALA A 134 4.70 7.60 3.23
C ALA A 134 4.58 8.91 2.43
N ALA A 135 5.68 9.62 2.23
CA ALA A 135 5.74 10.84 1.42
C ALA A 135 5.38 10.58 -0.06
N ASP A 136 5.83 9.46 -0.63
CA ASP A 136 5.49 9.08 -2.01
C ASP A 136 4.02 8.67 -2.12
N ILE A 137 3.49 7.96 -1.12
CA ILE A 137 2.07 7.60 -1.04
C ILE A 137 1.21 8.86 -0.98
N LEU A 138 1.58 9.83 -0.13
CA LEU A 138 0.88 11.10 -0.01
C LEU A 138 0.88 11.89 -1.33
N LYS A 139 2.04 11.91 -2.01
CA LYS A 139 2.15 12.56 -3.32
C LYS A 139 1.23 11.92 -4.35
N ALA A 140 1.17 10.59 -4.40
CA ALA A 140 0.28 9.86 -5.28
C ALA A 140 -1.20 10.08 -4.90
N ALA A 141 -1.52 10.06 -3.60
CA ALA A 141 -2.88 10.30 -3.11
C ALA A 141 -3.42 11.68 -3.50
N ARG A 142 -2.58 12.72 -3.53
CA ARG A 142 -2.96 14.07 -3.96
C ARG A 142 -3.31 14.16 -5.44
N GLN A 143 -2.94 13.18 -6.24
CA GLN A 143 -3.33 13.08 -7.66
C GLN A 143 -4.67 12.35 -7.84
N ALA A 144 -5.17 11.73 -6.79
CA ALA A 144 -6.44 11.03 -6.84
C ALA A 144 -7.60 12.04 -7.00
N PRO A 145 -8.54 11.80 -7.91
CA PRO A 145 -9.68 12.68 -8.08
C PRO A 145 -10.52 12.74 -6.81
N GLU A 146 -10.96 13.92 -6.44
CA GLU A 146 -11.88 14.09 -5.31
C GLU A 146 -13.18 13.33 -5.53
N ALA A 147 -13.80 12.87 -4.44
CA ALA A 147 -15.11 12.28 -4.51
C ALA A 147 -16.10 13.35 -4.97
N LYS A 148 -16.73 13.16 -6.11
CA LYS A 148 -17.91 13.96 -6.44
C LYS A 148 -18.92 13.75 -5.32
N THR A 149 -19.17 14.80 -4.57
CA THR A 149 -20.20 14.82 -3.53
C THR A 149 -21.55 14.63 -4.23
N GLY A 150 -22.25 13.60 -3.86
CA GLY A 150 -23.50 13.04 -4.27
C GLY A 150 -24.41 13.81 -5.23
N ASP A 151 -25.30 13.07 -5.85
CA ASP A 151 -26.47 13.48 -6.63
C ASP A 151 -26.24 13.93 -8.08
N GLU A 152 -25.68 13.03 -8.87
CA GLU A 152 -26.10 12.91 -10.27
C GLU A 152 -26.04 11.46 -10.72
N LYS A 153 -26.99 10.65 -10.27
CA LYS A 153 -27.47 9.52 -11.06
C LYS A 153 -28.18 10.15 -12.28
N LYS A 154 -27.46 10.38 -13.34
CA LYS A 154 -28.10 10.52 -14.65
C LYS A 154 -28.63 9.15 -15.01
N GLU A 155 -29.93 8.99 -14.91
CA GLU A 155 -30.70 7.94 -15.60
C GLU A 155 -30.35 8.02 -17.09
N GLU A 156 -29.67 7.01 -17.60
CA GLU A 156 -29.59 6.82 -19.05
C GLU A 156 -30.99 6.59 -19.59
N PRO A 157 -31.42 7.30 -20.65
CA PRO A 157 -32.71 7.05 -21.26
C PRO A 157 -32.69 5.65 -21.88
N LYS A 158 -33.59 4.80 -21.42
CA LYS A 158 -33.91 3.53 -22.10
C LYS A 158 -34.45 3.83 -23.47
N GLU A 159 -33.64 3.65 -24.49
CA GLU A 159 -34.06 3.65 -25.87
C GLU A 159 -35.02 2.48 -26.11
N SER A 160 -36.28 2.80 -26.19
CA SER A 160 -37.34 1.87 -26.60
C SER A 160 -37.13 1.51 -28.06
N LYS A 161 -36.62 0.30 -28.30
CA LYS A 161 -36.73 -0.29 -29.65
C LYS A 161 -38.15 -0.77 -29.86
N GLU A 162 -38.94 0.04 -30.49
CA GLU A 162 -40.20 -0.34 -31.09
C GLU A 162 -39.90 -1.11 -32.39
N LYS A 163 -40.37 -2.35 -32.42
CA LYS A 163 -40.37 -3.21 -33.61
C LYS A 163 -41.43 -2.76 -34.59
N LYS A 164 -41.03 -2.63 -35.81
CA LYS A 164 -41.92 -2.82 -36.94
C LYS A 164 -41.31 -3.87 -37.87
#